data_d68e57c0970a80af351a50a0a198aa16
#
_entry.id   d68e57c0970a80af351a50a0a198aa16
#
_cell.length_a   1.000
_cell.length_b   1.000
_cell.length_c   1.000
_cell.angle_alpha   90.00
_cell.angle_beta   90.00
_cell.angle_gamma   90.00
#
_symmetry.space_group_name_H-M   'P 1'
#
loop_
_entity.id
_entity.type
_entity.pdbx_description
1 polymer ?
#
loop_
_entity_poly.entity_id
_entity_poly.type
_entity_poly.pdbx_seq_one_letter_code
_entity_poly.pdbx_strand_id
1 'polypeptide(L)'
;MNILSPDAALRVQDLSVWHGQSALVQGIDFSIARGGVMTLLGESGSGKSLLAQAIMGNLPGSLRCSGQIEIDGQRSDAADTAVRQRGWGRRIALLPQEPWLALDPTMTVARQVAETYELVSHPAADSQDDSLRAARKAARTLAGQALASLGLEDAADKYPFMISGGMAQRIAFLATHAAGAPLLIIDEPTKGLDADRRGEVLALLQAAQQQGMSLLCITHDVWLARALGGELAVMLNGCLVERGPADALLARPQHAYTRRLLAADPACWTPPDAAGASASRSSPVIVEVSKVAKRFGQQALFSDVSARIHAGEIVAISGPSGAGKTTFGNIVLGLLSPDAGQVKRAPGLARTAFQKIYQDPAAAFAPAVTLRQSLRDLVRLHGLDWQRLEALLARMRVSPALLERLPRQVSGGELQRIALARVLLLQPALIFADEPTSRLDPLTQQEVIALLVEEARQAGSAVLLVTHDADIVRCVADRRLHLGPAAQPA
;
A
#
# COMPACT_ATOMS: atom_id res chain seq x y z
N MET A 1 -9.83 -16.94 -30.09
CA MET A 1 -9.71 -18.41 -30.08
C MET A 1 -8.94 -18.75 -28.80
N ASN A 2 -9.65 -19.19 -27.76
CA ASN A 2 -9.07 -19.43 -26.40
C ASN A 2 -8.21 -20.71 -26.45
N ILE A 3 -6.89 -20.55 -26.46
CA ILE A 3 -5.97 -21.67 -26.23
C ILE A 3 -5.92 -21.87 -24.71
N LEU A 4 -6.88 -22.64 -24.20
CA LEU A 4 -6.85 -23.10 -22.81
C LEU A 4 -5.74 -24.16 -22.71
N SER A 5 -4.62 -23.84 -22.07
CA SER A 5 -3.54 -24.78 -21.83
C SER A 5 -4.10 -26.00 -21.06
N PRO A 6 -3.85 -27.24 -21.52
CA PRO A 6 -4.31 -28.43 -20.80
C PRO A 6 -3.67 -28.60 -19.43
N ASP A 7 -2.54 -27.96 -19.17
CA ASP A 7 -1.80 -28.01 -17.89
C ASP A 7 -1.85 -26.65 -17.16
N ALA A 8 -3.05 -26.29 -16.72
CA ALA A 8 -3.25 -25.03 -15.95
C ALA A 8 -3.23 -25.30 -14.44
N ALA A 9 -2.49 -24.46 -13.70
CA ALA A 9 -2.58 -24.40 -12.23
C ALA A 9 -3.88 -23.74 -11.76
N LEU A 10 -4.35 -22.75 -12.52
CA LEU A 10 -5.63 -22.06 -12.32
C LEU A 10 -6.34 -21.88 -13.64
N ARG A 11 -7.62 -22.20 -13.69
CA ARG A 11 -8.54 -21.82 -14.77
C ARG A 11 -9.80 -21.22 -14.19
N VAL A 12 -10.16 -20.05 -14.68
CA VAL A 12 -11.37 -19.31 -14.32
C VAL A 12 -12.21 -19.16 -15.57
N GLN A 13 -13.50 -19.50 -15.49
CA GLN A 13 -14.43 -19.44 -16.62
C GLN A 13 -15.73 -18.76 -16.20
N ASP A 14 -16.10 -17.68 -16.89
CA ASP A 14 -17.32 -16.87 -16.70
C ASP A 14 -17.56 -16.50 -15.22
N LEU A 15 -16.47 -16.14 -14.51
CA LEU A 15 -16.56 -15.82 -13.10
C LEU A 15 -17.16 -14.43 -12.90
N SER A 16 -18.27 -14.39 -12.19
CA SER A 16 -18.96 -13.14 -11.84
C SER A 16 -19.25 -13.08 -10.34
N VAL A 17 -19.17 -11.87 -9.75
CA VAL A 17 -19.47 -11.60 -8.33
C VAL A 17 -20.51 -10.50 -8.24
N TRP A 18 -21.52 -10.70 -7.36
CA TRP A 18 -22.69 -9.85 -7.25
C TRP A 18 -22.96 -9.40 -5.81
N HIS A 19 -23.38 -8.15 -5.67
CA HIS A 19 -24.00 -7.65 -4.44
C HIS A 19 -25.44 -7.25 -4.73
N GLY A 20 -26.41 -8.03 -4.24
CA GLY A 20 -27.81 -7.89 -4.63
C GLY A 20 -27.98 -8.05 -6.15
N GLN A 21 -28.41 -6.98 -6.83
CA GLN A 21 -28.56 -6.92 -8.30
C GLN A 21 -27.33 -6.31 -9.01
N SER A 22 -26.39 -5.74 -8.27
CA SER A 22 -25.22 -5.09 -8.87
C SER A 22 -24.10 -6.10 -9.10
N ALA A 23 -23.61 -6.22 -10.34
CA ALA A 23 -22.43 -6.99 -10.67
C ALA A 23 -21.18 -6.16 -10.29
N LEU A 24 -20.33 -6.72 -9.42
CA LEU A 24 -19.07 -6.12 -8.99
C LEU A 24 -17.89 -6.67 -9.79
N VAL A 25 -18.00 -7.91 -10.26
CA VAL A 25 -17.08 -8.58 -11.19
C VAL A 25 -17.94 -9.30 -12.22
N GLN A 26 -17.56 -9.24 -13.52
CA GLN A 26 -18.42 -9.69 -14.59
C GLN A 26 -17.64 -10.52 -15.63
N GLY A 27 -18.05 -11.78 -15.84
CA GLY A 27 -17.64 -12.63 -16.95
C GLY A 27 -16.13 -12.76 -17.10
N ILE A 28 -15.41 -13.06 -16.02
CA ILE A 28 -13.95 -13.13 -16.04
C ILE A 28 -13.49 -14.50 -16.53
N ASP A 29 -12.68 -14.49 -17.58
CA ASP A 29 -12.06 -15.67 -18.19
C ASP A 29 -10.54 -15.53 -18.24
N PHE A 30 -9.81 -16.43 -17.57
CA PHE A 30 -8.36 -16.56 -17.72
C PHE A 30 -7.84 -17.90 -17.23
N SER A 31 -6.58 -18.18 -17.55
CA SER A 31 -5.86 -19.33 -17.01
C SER A 31 -4.41 -18.98 -16.71
N ILE A 32 -3.83 -19.66 -15.72
CA ILE A 32 -2.42 -19.58 -15.35
C ILE A 32 -1.82 -20.97 -15.56
N ALA A 33 -0.80 -21.07 -16.40
CA ALA A 33 -0.05 -22.31 -16.58
C ALA A 33 0.71 -22.67 -15.29
N ARG A 34 1.07 -23.95 -15.13
CA ARG A 34 1.94 -24.36 -13.98
C ARG A 34 3.27 -23.62 -14.03
N GLY A 35 3.69 -23.08 -12.88
CA GLY A 35 4.88 -22.23 -12.75
C GLY A 35 4.75 -20.86 -13.44
N GLY A 36 3.56 -20.54 -13.99
CA GLY A 36 3.30 -19.28 -14.67
C GLY A 36 2.96 -18.14 -13.70
N VAL A 37 3.09 -16.91 -14.19
CA VAL A 37 2.72 -15.68 -13.46
C VAL A 37 1.61 -14.98 -14.22
N MET A 38 0.55 -14.59 -13.50
CA MET A 38 -0.48 -13.66 -13.94
C MET A 38 -0.54 -12.48 -13.00
N THR A 39 -0.36 -11.28 -13.52
CA THR A 39 -0.56 -10.05 -12.74
C THR A 39 -1.89 -9.40 -13.12
N LEU A 40 -2.72 -9.07 -12.12
CA LEU A 40 -3.93 -8.27 -12.28
C LEU A 40 -3.63 -6.83 -11.89
N LEU A 41 -3.63 -5.94 -12.87
CA LEU A 41 -3.37 -4.51 -12.69
C LEU A 41 -4.69 -3.71 -12.75
N GLY A 42 -4.82 -2.65 -11.96
CA GLY A 42 -5.99 -1.77 -12.00
C GLY A 42 -6.09 -0.89 -10.77
N GLU A 43 -6.94 0.14 -10.81
CA GLU A 43 -7.17 1.04 -9.69
C GLU A 43 -7.91 0.39 -8.52
N SER A 44 -7.90 1.07 -7.37
CA SER A 44 -8.66 0.65 -6.19
C SER A 44 -10.15 0.59 -6.51
N GLY A 45 -10.83 -0.48 -6.06
CA GLY A 45 -12.26 -0.67 -6.37
C GLY A 45 -12.55 -1.29 -7.74
N SER A 46 -11.56 -1.63 -8.58
CA SER A 46 -11.80 -2.30 -9.87
C SER A 46 -12.29 -3.75 -9.76
N GLY A 47 -12.29 -4.35 -8.55
CA GLY A 47 -12.81 -5.70 -8.30
C GLY A 47 -11.72 -6.79 -8.12
N LYS A 48 -10.42 -6.46 -8.19
CA LYS A 48 -9.30 -7.42 -8.12
C LYS A 48 -9.32 -8.28 -6.86
N SER A 49 -9.42 -7.67 -5.68
CA SER A 49 -9.46 -8.42 -4.40
C SER A 49 -10.73 -9.25 -4.25
N LEU A 50 -11.87 -8.78 -4.81
CA LEU A 50 -13.09 -9.59 -4.85
C LEU A 50 -12.91 -10.82 -5.75
N LEU A 51 -12.25 -10.66 -6.89
CA LEU A 51 -11.91 -11.77 -7.77
C LEU A 51 -11.01 -12.80 -7.06
N ALA A 52 -9.99 -12.34 -6.33
CA ALA A 52 -9.13 -13.22 -5.54
C ALA A 52 -9.92 -13.97 -4.44
N GLN A 53 -10.79 -13.26 -3.71
CA GLN A 53 -11.65 -13.87 -2.69
C GLN A 53 -12.63 -14.88 -3.29
N ALA A 54 -13.18 -14.62 -4.48
CA ALA A 54 -14.03 -15.57 -5.20
C ALA A 54 -13.25 -16.84 -5.56
N ILE A 55 -12.03 -16.70 -6.09
CA ILE A 55 -11.15 -17.82 -6.41
C ILE A 55 -10.78 -18.62 -5.15
N MET A 56 -10.48 -17.94 -4.05
CA MET A 56 -10.21 -18.58 -2.76
C MET A 56 -11.43 -19.27 -2.15
N GLY A 57 -12.65 -18.82 -2.46
CA GLY A 57 -13.87 -19.29 -1.81
C GLY A 57 -14.12 -18.70 -0.42
N ASN A 58 -13.66 -17.45 -0.18
CA ASN A 58 -13.83 -16.72 1.08
C ASN A 58 -14.54 -15.38 0.92
N LEU A 59 -15.42 -15.27 -0.07
CA LEU A 59 -16.27 -14.09 -0.23
C LEU A 59 -17.15 -13.86 0.99
N PRO A 60 -17.38 -12.59 1.40
CA PRO A 60 -18.39 -12.25 2.40
C PRO A 60 -19.77 -12.84 2.05
N GLY A 61 -20.54 -13.29 3.04
CA GLY A 61 -21.83 -13.94 2.83
C GLY A 61 -22.92 -13.04 2.19
N SER A 62 -22.70 -11.73 2.14
CA SER A 62 -23.55 -10.76 1.41
C SER A 62 -23.33 -10.77 -0.11
N LEU A 63 -22.28 -11.43 -0.59
CA LEU A 63 -21.91 -11.52 -2.00
C LEU A 63 -22.25 -12.90 -2.56
N ARG A 64 -22.60 -12.96 -3.83
CA ARG A 64 -22.83 -14.20 -4.58
C ARG A 64 -21.81 -14.27 -5.70
N CYS A 65 -21.40 -15.47 -6.08
CA CYS A 65 -20.58 -15.71 -7.26
C CYS A 65 -21.16 -16.80 -8.15
N SER A 66 -20.84 -16.74 -9.43
CA SER A 66 -21.19 -17.75 -10.44
C SER A 66 -19.99 -17.96 -11.36
N GLY A 67 -19.98 -19.07 -12.08
CA GLY A 67 -18.91 -19.45 -13.00
C GLY A 67 -18.22 -20.74 -12.57
N GLN A 68 -17.11 -21.09 -13.22
CA GLN A 68 -16.34 -22.29 -12.94
C GLN A 68 -14.90 -21.94 -12.58
N ILE A 69 -14.39 -22.62 -11.56
CA ILE A 69 -13.00 -22.45 -11.09
C ILE A 69 -12.36 -23.85 -11.03
N GLU A 70 -11.21 -23.98 -11.68
CA GLU A 70 -10.39 -25.18 -11.62
C GLU A 70 -9.02 -24.82 -11.04
N ILE A 71 -8.65 -25.48 -9.96
CA ILE A 71 -7.38 -25.29 -9.25
C ILE A 71 -6.67 -26.64 -9.20
N ASP A 72 -5.48 -26.71 -9.79
CA ASP A 72 -4.65 -27.91 -9.82
C ASP A 72 -5.44 -29.15 -10.29
N GLY A 73 -6.21 -28.99 -11.38
CA GLY A 73 -7.05 -30.04 -11.98
C GLY A 73 -8.37 -30.31 -11.24
N GLN A 74 -8.62 -29.68 -10.09
CA GLN A 74 -9.89 -29.81 -9.37
C GLN A 74 -10.87 -28.71 -9.77
N ARG A 75 -11.90 -29.08 -10.52
CA ARG A 75 -12.96 -28.16 -10.96
C ARG A 75 -14.08 -28.08 -9.91
N SER A 76 -14.59 -26.86 -9.72
CA SER A 76 -15.73 -26.58 -8.85
C SER A 76 -16.58 -25.46 -9.42
N ASP A 77 -17.86 -25.44 -9.09
CA ASP A 77 -18.71 -24.25 -9.25
C ASP A 77 -18.20 -23.13 -8.34
N ALA A 78 -18.22 -21.89 -8.82
CA ALA A 78 -17.78 -20.74 -8.03
C ALA A 78 -18.62 -20.53 -6.76
N ALA A 79 -19.90 -20.95 -6.76
CA ALA A 79 -20.77 -20.91 -5.59
C ALA A 79 -20.42 -22.00 -4.56
N ASP A 80 -19.82 -23.14 -4.98
CA ASP A 80 -19.37 -24.18 -4.05
C ASP A 80 -18.00 -23.86 -3.46
N THR A 81 -18.00 -23.14 -2.34
CA THR A 81 -16.78 -22.74 -1.65
C THR A 81 -16.08 -23.88 -0.92
N ALA A 82 -16.84 -24.91 -0.49
CA ALA A 82 -16.31 -26.00 0.36
C ALA A 82 -15.20 -26.80 -0.33
N VAL A 83 -15.27 -27.00 -1.65
CA VAL A 83 -14.24 -27.69 -2.42
C VAL A 83 -12.92 -26.91 -2.38
N ARG A 84 -12.98 -25.59 -2.56
CA ARG A 84 -11.78 -24.73 -2.56
C ARG A 84 -11.20 -24.56 -1.15
N GLN A 85 -12.04 -24.39 -0.14
CA GLN A 85 -11.62 -24.27 1.27
C GLN A 85 -10.84 -25.49 1.76
N ARG A 86 -11.24 -26.70 1.34
CA ARG A 86 -10.47 -27.95 1.62
C ARG A 86 -9.09 -27.96 0.95
N GLY A 87 -8.90 -27.13 -0.08
CA GLY A 87 -7.63 -26.94 -0.79
C GLY A 87 -6.70 -25.91 -0.16
N TRP A 88 -7.15 -25.13 0.84
CA TRP A 88 -6.31 -24.09 1.45
C TRP A 88 -5.02 -24.68 2.05
N GLY A 89 -3.90 -24.00 1.78
CA GLY A 89 -2.56 -24.42 2.15
C GLY A 89 -2.00 -25.59 1.34
N ARG A 90 -2.83 -26.36 0.62
CA ARG A 90 -2.42 -27.55 -0.14
C ARG A 90 -2.42 -27.35 -1.65
N ARG A 91 -3.42 -26.67 -2.18
CA ARG A 91 -3.57 -26.38 -3.61
C ARG A 91 -3.52 -24.91 -3.91
N ILE A 92 -3.98 -24.09 -2.97
CA ILE A 92 -4.04 -22.65 -3.06
C ILE A 92 -3.69 -22.00 -1.73
N ALA A 93 -2.90 -20.95 -1.79
CA ALA A 93 -2.55 -20.13 -0.63
C ALA A 93 -2.77 -18.65 -0.97
N LEU A 94 -2.99 -17.82 0.04
CA LEU A 94 -3.19 -16.37 -0.09
C LEU A 94 -2.23 -15.62 0.81
N LEU A 95 -1.43 -14.73 0.21
CA LEU A 95 -0.70 -13.69 0.92
C LEU A 95 -1.55 -12.41 0.87
N PRO A 96 -2.14 -11.96 2.00
CA PRO A 96 -3.05 -10.81 2.02
C PRO A 96 -2.29 -9.49 1.90
N GLN A 97 -3.03 -8.41 1.65
CA GLN A 97 -2.53 -7.06 1.40
C GLN A 97 -1.61 -6.50 2.51
N GLU A 98 -1.87 -6.85 3.78
CA GLU A 98 -1.04 -6.46 4.93
C GLU A 98 -0.58 -7.73 5.65
N PRO A 99 0.43 -8.44 5.12
CA PRO A 99 0.79 -9.77 5.60
C PRO A 99 1.15 -9.83 7.08
N TRP A 100 1.73 -8.74 7.61
CA TRP A 100 2.06 -8.65 9.03
C TRP A 100 0.84 -8.66 9.95
N LEU A 101 -0.35 -8.25 9.47
CA LEU A 101 -1.60 -8.35 10.22
C LEU A 101 -2.18 -9.78 10.22
N ALA A 102 -1.71 -10.65 9.31
CA ALA A 102 -2.09 -12.07 9.30
C ALA A 102 -1.36 -12.87 10.38
N LEU A 103 -0.30 -12.33 10.98
CA LEU A 103 0.41 -12.99 12.07
C LEU A 103 -0.34 -12.84 13.40
N ASP A 104 -0.52 -13.96 14.10
CA ASP A 104 -1.14 -13.97 15.44
C ASP A 104 -0.19 -13.30 16.46
N PRO A 105 -0.58 -12.17 17.08
CA PRO A 105 0.26 -11.46 18.04
C PRO A 105 0.53 -12.26 19.34
N THR A 106 -0.22 -13.33 19.60
CA THR A 106 -0.11 -14.16 20.80
C THR A 106 0.75 -15.41 20.60
N MET A 107 1.21 -15.66 19.37
CA MET A 107 2.05 -16.81 19.02
C MET A 107 3.46 -16.39 18.61
N THR A 108 4.46 -17.19 18.95
CA THR A 108 5.84 -16.97 18.46
C THR A 108 5.92 -17.27 16.96
N VAL A 109 6.88 -16.64 16.30
CA VAL A 109 7.12 -16.78 14.86
C VAL A 109 7.28 -18.25 14.43
N ALA A 110 8.16 -18.99 15.10
CA ALA A 110 8.38 -20.39 14.77
C ALA A 110 7.13 -21.26 14.93
N ARG A 111 6.29 -20.95 15.91
CA ARG A 111 5.04 -21.69 16.13
C ARG A 111 4.04 -21.46 15.00
N GLN A 112 3.90 -20.24 14.52
CA GLN A 112 3.00 -19.91 13.40
C GLN A 112 3.43 -20.58 12.10
N VAL A 113 4.72 -20.58 11.80
CA VAL A 113 5.25 -21.29 10.63
C VAL A 113 5.08 -22.81 10.77
N ALA A 114 5.34 -23.36 11.97
CA ALA A 114 5.16 -24.78 12.23
C ALA A 114 3.70 -25.23 12.10
N GLU A 115 2.74 -24.38 12.52
CA GLU A 115 1.30 -24.69 12.42
C GLU A 115 0.87 -24.92 10.96
N THR A 116 1.41 -24.18 10.00
CA THR A 116 1.14 -24.40 8.58
C THR A 116 1.61 -25.79 8.14
N TYR A 117 2.80 -26.22 8.54
CA TYR A 117 3.28 -27.56 8.26
C TYR A 117 2.42 -28.65 8.95
N GLU A 118 2.00 -28.41 10.20
CA GLU A 118 1.13 -29.34 10.94
C GLU A 118 -0.22 -29.55 10.21
N LEU A 119 -0.90 -28.45 9.86
CA LEU A 119 -2.23 -28.48 9.26
C LEU A 119 -2.26 -29.09 7.85
N VAL A 120 -1.17 -28.94 7.09
CA VAL A 120 -1.12 -29.47 5.73
C VAL A 120 -0.67 -30.93 5.69
N SER A 121 0.26 -31.33 6.54
CA SER A 121 0.80 -32.70 6.54
C SER A 121 -0.14 -33.73 7.18
N HIS A 122 -1.02 -33.30 8.09
CA HIS A 122 -1.92 -34.20 8.82
C HIS A 122 -3.35 -33.64 8.87
N PRO A 123 -4.23 -34.01 7.92
CA PRO A 123 -5.65 -33.71 8.06
C PRO A 123 -6.19 -34.42 9.30
N ALA A 124 -6.84 -33.61 10.16
CA ALA A 124 -7.46 -34.10 11.38
C ALA A 124 -8.46 -35.25 11.07
N ALA A 125 -8.07 -36.49 11.28
CA ALA A 125 -8.92 -37.65 11.47
C ALA A 125 -8.06 -38.81 11.98
N ASP A 126 -8.40 -39.36 13.12
CA ASP A 126 -8.03 -40.70 13.61
C ASP A 126 -6.55 -41.02 13.87
N SER A 127 -5.70 -40.07 14.24
CA SER A 127 -4.33 -40.40 14.59
C SER A 127 -4.14 -40.61 16.10
N GLN A 128 -3.49 -41.72 16.43
CA GLN A 128 -3.04 -42.02 17.80
C GLN A 128 -2.09 -40.92 18.31
N ASP A 129 -2.11 -40.67 19.60
CA ASP A 129 -1.40 -39.53 20.26
C ASP A 129 0.10 -39.44 19.93
N ASP A 130 0.78 -40.58 19.70
CA ASP A 130 2.19 -40.63 19.35
C ASP A 130 2.50 -40.16 17.92
N SER A 131 1.58 -40.36 16.97
CA SER A 131 1.74 -39.86 15.59
C SER A 131 1.61 -38.36 15.52
N LEU A 132 0.72 -37.76 16.32
CA LEU A 132 0.55 -36.31 16.43
C LEU A 132 1.78 -35.64 17.04
N ARG A 133 2.39 -36.25 18.06
CA ARG A 133 3.64 -35.72 18.67
C ARG A 133 4.81 -35.75 17.69
N ALA A 134 4.94 -36.85 16.92
CA ALA A 134 5.97 -36.96 15.88
C ALA A 134 5.77 -35.90 14.77
N ALA A 135 4.55 -35.72 14.31
CA ALA A 135 4.19 -34.72 13.31
C ALA A 135 4.52 -33.27 13.76
N ARG A 136 4.15 -32.92 14.98
CA ARG A 136 4.47 -31.62 15.57
C ARG A 136 5.97 -31.38 15.69
N LYS A 137 6.73 -32.43 16.05
CA LYS A 137 8.19 -32.33 16.11
C LYS A 137 8.79 -32.10 14.71
N ALA A 138 8.32 -32.84 13.71
CA ALA A 138 8.74 -32.66 12.32
C ALA A 138 8.40 -31.26 11.78
N ALA A 139 7.19 -30.78 12.03
CA ALA A 139 6.75 -29.44 11.64
C ALA A 139 7.61 -28.33 12.25
N ARG A 140 7.98 -28.44 13.53
CA ARG A 140 8.90 -27.49 14.18
C ARG A 140 10.30 -27.50 13.56
N THR A 141 10.81 -28.68 13.21
CA THR A 141 12.11 -28.82 12.54
C THR A 141 12.08 -28.13 11.17
N LEU A 142 11.02 -28.39 10.38
CA LEU A 142 10.82 -27.76 9.07
C LEU A 142 10.69 -26.24 9.20
N ALA A 143 9.93 -25.75 10.17
CA ALA A 143 9.80 -24.32 10.45
C ALA A 143 11.14 -23.65 10.79
N GLY A 144 11.96 -24.31 11.61
CA GLY A 144 13.31 -23.83 11.94
C GLY A 144 14.21 -23.74 10.70
N GLN A 145 14.21 -24.78 9.85
CA GLN A 145 14.97 -24.79 8.59
C GLN A 145 14.49 -23.70 7.63
N ALA A 146 13.19 -23.51 7.52
CA ALA A 146 12.58 -22.50 6.67
C ALA A 146 12.91 -21.07 7.16
N LEU A 147 12.89 -20.82 8.46
CA LEU A 147 13.34 -19.53 9.03
C LEU A 147 14.82 -19.29 8.78
N ALA A 148 15.68 -20.31 8.95
CA ALA A 148 17.11 -20.24 8.69
C ALA A 148 17.40 -19.89 7.22
N SER A 149 16.64 -20.46 6.27
CA SER A 149 16.82 -20.15 4.84
C SER A 149 16.59 -18.68 4.47
N LEU A 150 15.88 -17.93 5.32
CA LEU A 150 15.62 -16.49 5.18
C LEU A 150 16.46 -15.62 6.13
N GLY A 151 17.39 -16.21 6.90
CA GLY A 151 18.20 -15.49 7.92
C GLY A 151 17.33 -14.93 9.05
N LEU A 152 16.32 -15.69 9.49
CA LEU A 152 15.34 -15.28 10.50
C LEU A 152 15.38 -16.18 11.75
N GLU A 153 16.47 -16.91 11.97
CA GLU A 153 16.64 -17.80 13.12
C GLU A 153 16.47 -17.07 14.45
N ASP A 154 17.04 -15.89 14.56
CA ASP A 154 16.98 -15.05 15.77
C ASP A 154 15.56 -14.50 16.05
N ALA A 155 14.64 -14.65 15.10
CA ALA A 155 13.25 -14.26 15.25
C ALA A 155 12.34 -15.41 15.70
N ALA A 156 12.81 -16.63 15.71
CA ALA A 156 12.00 -17.84 15.93
C ALA A 156 11.14 -17.77 17.20
N ASP A 157 11.73 -17.35 18.31
CA ASP A 157 11.08 -17.26 19.62
C ASP A 157 10.43 -15.88 19.90
N LYS A 158 10.51 -14.94 18.94
CA LYS A 158 9.91 -13.61 19.09
C LYS A 158 8.44 -13.63 18.70
N TYR A 159 7.69 -12.68 19.26
CA TYR A 159 6.31 -12.39 18.87
C TYR A 159 6.29 -11.35 17.74
N PRO A 160 5.21 -11.24 16.96
CA PRO A 160 5.11 -10.29 15.84
C PRO A 160 5.42 -8.83 16.21
N PHE A 161 5.04 -8.38 17.39
CA PHE A 161 5.31 -7.02 17.87
C PHE A 161 6.79 -6.77 18.26
N MET A 162 7.63 -7.81 18.31
CA MET A 162 9.06 -7.74 18.67
C MET A 162 9.98 -7.73 17.44
N ILE A 163 9.41 -7.82 16.24
CA ILE A 163 10.16 -7.91 14.98
C ILE A 163 9.89 -6.70 14.09
N SER A 164 10.79 -6.42 13.14
CA SER A 164 10.58 -5.33 12.19
C SER A 164 9.50 -5.68 11.15
N GLY A 165 8.88 -4.67 10.53
CA GLY A 165 7.87 -4.89 9.50
C GLY A 165 8.37 -5.74 8.32
N GLY A 166 9.63 -5.57 7.88
CA GLY A 166 10.22 -6.40 6.84
C GLY A 166 10.42 -7.86 7.27
N MET A 167 10.79 -8.11 8.53
CA MET A 167 10.84 -9.47 9.08
C MET A 167 9.44 -10.08 9.12
N ALA A 168 8.45 -9.34 9.63
CA ALA A 168 7.06 -9.80 9.70
C ALA A 168 6.51 -10.17 8.31
N GLN A 169 6.84 -9.40 7.28
CA GLN A 169 6.42 -9.67 5.92
C GLN A 169 7.05 -10.96 5.37
N ARG A 170 8.36 -11.17 5.58
CA ARG A 170 9.04 -12.40 5.16
C ARG A 170 8.52 -13.63 5.90
N ILE A 171 8.21 -13.49 7.19
CA ILE A 171 7.62 -14.55 8.01
C ILE A 171 6.21 -14.88 7.55
N ALA A 172 5.37 -13.88 7.28
CA ALA A 172 4.03 -14.09 6.75
C ALA A 172 4.05 -14.76 5.37
N PHE A 173 4.97 -14.34 4.49
CA PHE A 173 5.21 -15.03 3.22
C PHE A 173 5.59 -16.49 3.44
N LEU A 174 6.55 -16.75 4.33
CA LEU A 174 6.99 -18.10 4.65
C LEU A 174 5.84 -18.96 5.21
N ALA A 175 5.10 -18.45 6.17
CA ALA A 175 3.94 -19.15 6.75
C ALA A 175 2.87 -19.45 5.68
N THR A 176 2.68 -18.57 4.70
CA THR A 176 1.70 -18.77 3.63
C THR A 176 2.09 -19.90 2.69
N HIS A 177 3.38 -20.01 2.31
CA HIS A 177 3.80 -20.97 1.29
C HIS A 177 4.51 -22.20 1.83
N ALA A 178 4.79 -22.27 3.13
CA ALA A 178 5.49 -23.37 3.78
C ALA A 178 4.92 -24.77 3.44
N ALA A 179 3.63 -24.83 3.19
CA ALA A 179 2.93 -26.06 2.85
C ALA A 179 3.08 -26.51 1.38
N GLY A 180 3.72 -25.70 0.52
CA GLY A 180 3.98 -26.07 -0.87
C GLY A 180 2.75 -26.02 -1.78
N ALA A 181 1.78 -25.16 -1.52
CA ALA A 181 0.64 -24.97 -2.42
C ALA A 181 1.11 -24.55 -3.82
N PRO A 182 0.69 -25.24 -4.89
CA PRO A 182 1.15 -24.94 -6.25
C PRO A 182 0.65 -23.61 -6.82
N LEU A 183 -0.37 -23.00 -6.23
CA LEU A 183 -0.91 -21.70 -6.58
C LEU A 183 -0.87 -20.75 -5.38
N LEU A 184 -0.18 -19.61 -5.55
CA LEU A 184 -0.13 -18.53 -4.58
C LEU A 184 -0.84 -17.30 -5.14
N ILE A 185 -1.88 -16.83 -4.45
CA ILE A 185 -2.51 -15.53 -4.69
C ILE A 185 -1.82 -14.51 -3.78
N ILE A 186 -1.51 -13.34 -4.33
CA ILE A 186 -0.78 -12.28 -3.63
C ILE A 186 -1.52 -10.97 -3.87
N ASP A 187 -2.01 -10.35 -2.78
CA ASP A 187 -2.78 -9.10 -2.86
C ASP A 187 -1.93 -7.92 -2.37
N GLU A 188 -1.56 -7.02 -3.29
CA GLU A 188 -0.82 -5.76 -3.05
C GLU A 188 0.47 -5.92 -2.22
N PRO A 189 1.41 -6.80 -2.60
CA PRO A 189 2.54 -7.17 -1.75
C PRO A 189 3.58 -6.05 -1.55
N THR A 190 3.62 -5.04 -2.42
CA THR A 190 4.59 -3.92 -2.37
C THR A 190 4.00 -2.63 -1.83
N LYS A 191 2.73 -2.63 -1.44
CA LYS A 191 2.03 -1.43 -0.99
C LYS A 191 2.66 -0.84 0.27
N GLY A 192 3.00 0.46 0.20
CA GLY A 192 3.58 1.19 1.34
C GLY A 192 5.04 0.81 1.68
N LEU A 193 5.72 0.05 0.81
CA LEU A 193 7.12 -0.32 0.99
C LEU A 193 8.06 0.69 0.33
N ASP A 194 9.21 0.90 0.94
CA ASP A 194 10.34 1.60 0.32
C ASP A 194 11.00 0.75 -0.80
N ALA A 195 11.85 1.37 -1.61
CA ALA A 195 12.43 0.72 -2.78
C ALA A 195 13.24 -0.56 -2.43
N ASP A 196 13.96 -0.56 -1.32
CA ASP A 196 14.79 -1.71 -0.90
C ASP A 196 13.90 -2.90 -0.53
N ARG A 197 12.85 -2.65 0.26
CA ARG A 197 11.88 -3.68 0.66
C ARG A 197 11.05 -4.20 -0.51
N ARG A 198 10.72 -3.34 -1.50
CA ARG A 198 10.06 -3.78 -2.74
C ARG A 198 10.92 -4.80 -3.49
N GLY A 199 12.25 -4.56 -3.55
CA GLY A 199 13.22 -5.50 -4.12
C GLY A 199 13.28 -6.84 -3.37
N GLU A 200 13.25 -6.82 -2.02
CA GLU A 200 13.20 -8.05 -1.19
C GLU A 200 11.94 -8.87 -1.49
N VAL A 201 10.77 -8.22 -1.57
CA VAL A 201 9.50 -8.90 -1.89
C VAL A 201 9.55 -9.52 -3.29
N LEU A 202 10.03 -8.78 -4.29
CA LEU A 202 10.19 -9.30 -5.65
C LEU A 202 11.07 -10.55 -5.66
N ALA A 203 12.21 -10.53 -4.94
CA ALA A 203 13.11 -11.68 -4.87
C ALA A 203 12.42 -12.92 -4.25
N LEU A 204 11.60 -12.73 -3.20
CA LEU A 204 10.82 -13.82 -2.60
C LEU A 204 9.82 -14.43 -3.59
N LEU A 205 9.11 -13.59 -4.35
CA LEU A 205 8.12 -14.04 -5.35
C LEU A 205 8.80 -14.79 -6.50
N GLN A 206 9.93 -14.27 -6.98
CA GLN A 206 10.72 -14.93 -8.03
C GLN A 206 11.30 -16.26 -7.57
N ALA A 207 11.78 -16.34 -6.33
CA ALA A 207 12.25 -17.60 -5.76
C ALA A 207 11.14 -18.65 -5.66
N ALA A 208 9.93 -18.25 -5.25
CA ALA A 208 8.77 -19.14 -5.22
C ALA A 208 8.39 -19.64 -6.63
N GLN A 209 8.41 -18.75 -7.63
CA GLN A 209 8.17 -19.13 -9.03
C GLN A 209 9.22 -20.12 -9.54
N GLN A 210 10.50 -19.89 -9.25
CA GLN A 210 11.61 -20.78 -9.64
C GLN A 210 11.48 -22.18 -9.02
N GLN A 211 10.83 -22.28 -7.86
CA GLN A 211 10.46 -23.55 -7.22
C GLN A 211 9.23 -24.23 -7.85
N GLY A 212 8.71 -23.69 -8.96
CA GLY A 212 7.57 -24.24 -9.69
C GLY A 212 6.19 -23.74 -9.24
N MET A 213 6.13 -22.77 -8.34
CA MET A 213 4.87 -22.17 -7.87
C MET A 213 4.27 -21.26 -8.93
N SER A 214 2.95 -21.35 -9.13
CA SER A 214 2.19 -20.45 -9.99
C SER A 214 1.71 -19.25 -9.19
N LEU A 215 1.80 -18.04 -9.75
CA LEU A 215 1.51 -16.80 -9.05
C LEU A 215 0.33 -16.06 -9.69
N LEU A 216 -0.67 -15.69 -8.89
CA LEU A 216 -1.67 -14.68 -9.22
C LEU A 216 -1.39 -13.45 -8.38
N CYS A 217 -0.71 -12.46 -8.95
CA CYS A 217 -0.36 -11.22 -8.27
C CYS A 217 -1.40 -10.13 -8.57
N ILE A 218 -1.99 -9.56 -7.53
CA ILE A 218 -2.92 -8.44 -7.63
C ILE A 218 -2.17 -7.21 -7.17
N THR A 219 -2.10 -6.18 -8.03
CA THR A 219 -1.40 -4.95 -7.67
C THR A 219 -1.86 -3.76 -8.52
N HIS A 220 -1.54 -2.57 -8.08
CA HIS A 220 -1.56 -1.34 -8.88
C HIS A 220 -0.14 -0.87 -9.23
N ASP A 221 0.90 -1.61 -8.79
CA ASP A 221 2.31 -1.29 -8.99
C ASP A 221 2.80 -1.78 -10.35
N VAL A 222 2.97 -0.85 -11.30
CA VAL A 222 3.45 -1.13 -12.66
C VAL A 222 4.88 -1.68 -12.64
N TRP A 223 5.72 -1.19 -11.70
CA TRP A 223 7.08 -1.68 -11.53
C TRP A 223 7.10 -3.18 -11.18
N LEU A 224 6.27 -3.59 -10.21
CA LEU A 224 6.16 -5.00 -9.83
C LEU A 224 5.64 -5.87 -10.99
N ALA A 225 4.60 -5.40 -11.70
CA ALA A 225 4.05 -6.10 -12.86
C ALA A 225 5.10 -6.33 -13.95
N ARG A 226 5.94 -5.32 -14.21
CA ARG A 226 7.06 -5.42 -15.16
C ARG A 226 8.14 -6.39 -14.68
N ALA A 227 8.52 -6.32 -13.40
CA ALA A 227 9.60 -7.12 -12.83
C ALA A 227 9.25 -8.61 -12.68
N LEU A 228 7.98 -8.93 -12.44
CA LEU A 228 7.48 -10.30 -12.41
C LEU A 228 7.33 -10.90 -13.81
N GLY A 229 7.00 -10.09 -14.82
CA GLY A 229 6.76 -10.58 -16.19
C GLY A 229 5.54 -11.49 -16.30
N GLY A 230 5.60 -12.47 -17.21
CA GLY A 230 4.52 -13.41 -17.46
C GLY A 230 3.32 -12.78 -18.18
N GLU A 231 2.09 -13.15 -17.81
CA GLU A 231 0.85 -12.57 -18.32
C GLU A 231 0.41 -11.38 -17.45
N LEU A 232 -0.09 -10.34 -18.10
CA LEU A 232 -0.68 -9.16 -17.47
C LEU A 232 -2.12 -9.01 -17.93
N ALA A 233 -3.03 -8.78 -16.99
CA ALA A 233 -4.41 -8.42 -17.27
C ALA A 233 -4.76 -7.12 -16.55
N VAL A 234 -5.48 -6.23 -17.24
CA VAL A 234 -5.92 -4.94 -16.69
C VAL A 234 -7.40 -5.00 -16.41
N MET A 235 -7.76 -4.64 -15.16
CA MET A 235 -9.13 -4.71 -14.67
C MET A 235 -9.70 -3.32 -14.43
N LEU A 236 -10.89 -3.08 -14.97
CA LEU A 236 -11.65 -1.83 -14.79
C LEU A 236 -13.13 -2.16 -14.58
N ASN A 237 -13.75 -1.58 -13.54
CA ASN A 237 -15.18 -1.71 -13.24
C ASN A 237 -15.68 -3.17 -13.27
N GLY A 238 -14.92 -4.09 -12.70
CA GLY A 238 -15.28 -5.51 -12.62
C GLY A 238 -15.01 -6.34 -13.88
N CYS A 239 -14.47 -5.76 -14.95
CA CYS A 239 -14.17 -6.44 -16.22
C CYS A 239 -12.68 -6.45 -16.53
N LEU A 240 -12.20 -7.48 -17.22
CA LEU A 240 -10.88 -7.46 -17.86
C LEU A 240 -10.99 -6.68 -19.17
N VAL A 241 -10.27 -5.54 -19.25
CA VAL A 241 -10.33 -4.65 -20.42
C VAL A 241 -9.17 -4.87 -21.38
N GLU A 242 -8.07 -5.44 -20.91
CA GLU A 242 -6.91 -5.78 -21.72
C GLU A 242 -6.14 -6.94 -21.10
N ARG A 243 -5.58 -7.84 -21.90
CA ARG A 243 -4.75 -8.97 -21.47
C ARG A 243 -3.72 -9.35 -22.50
N GLY A 244 -2.53 -9.75 -22.05
CA GLY A 244 -1.46 -10.26 -22.91
C GLY A 244 -0.15 -10.45 -22.13
N PRO A 245 0.94 -10.84 -22.82
CA PRO A 245 2.27 -10.87 -22.24
C PRO A 245 2.63 -9.50 -21.65
N ALA A 246 3.16 -9.50 -20.43
CA ALA A 246 3.41 -8.26 -19.66
C ALA A 246 4.28 -7.26 -20.44
N ASP A 247 5.40 -7.74 -21.03
CA ASP A 247 6.30 -6.88 -21.81
C ASP A 247 5.62 -6.21 -23.00
N ALA A 248 4.80 -6.96 -23.73
CA ALA A 248 4.10 -6.46 -24.92
C ALA A 248 3.03 -5.45 -24.53
N LEU A 249 2.23 -5.75 -23.49
CA LEU A 249 1.14 -4.90 -23.03
C LEU A 249 1.67 -3.59 -22.43
N LEU A 250 2.73 -3.67 -21.60
CA LEU A 250 3.36 -2.49 -21.00
C LEU A 250 4.07 -1.61 -22.04
N ALA A 251 4.59 -2.20 -23.13
CA ALA A 251 5.24 -1.44 -24.19
C ALA A 251 4.23 -0.79 -25.15
N ARG A 252 3.09 -1.46 -25.43
CA ARG A 252 2.11 -1.01 -26.44
C ARG A 252 0.67 -1.26 -26.00
N PRO A 253 0.19 -0.56 -24.96
CA PRO A 253 -1.18 -0.72 -24.45
C PRO A 253 -2.19 -0.29 -25.51
N GLN A 254 -3.21 -1.14 -25.76
CA GLN A 254 -4.24 -0.89 -26.76
C GLN A 254 -5.47 -0.18 -26.15
N HIS A 255 -5.83 -0.53 -24.91
CA HIS A 255 -6.99 0.04 -24.26
C HIS A 255 -6.70 1.45 -23.70
N ALA A 256 -7.62 2.39 -23.86
CA ALA A 256 -7.46 3.79 -23.41
C ALA A 256 -7.19 3.91 -21.91
N TYR A 257 -7.88 3.09 -21.12
CA TYR A 257 -7.68 3.05 -19.67
C TYR A 257 -6.27 2.56 -19.29
N THR A 258 -5.78 1.52 -19.96
CA THR A 258 -4.42 0.99 -19.73
C THR A 258 -3.37 2.07 -20.01
N ARG A 259 -3.52 2.81 -21.11
CA ARG A 259 -2.62 3.94 -21.43
C ARG A 259 -2.62 5.00 -20.34
N ARG A 260 -3.81 5.35 -19.82
CA ARG A 260 -3.94 6.31 -18.72
C ARG A 260 -3.31 5.81 -17.44
N LEU A 261 -3.55 4.53 -17.08
CA LEU A 261 -3.00 3.90 -15.88
C LEU A 261 -1.47 3.88 -15.91
N LEU A 262 -0.88 3.50 -17.06
CA LEU A 262 0.58 3.47 -17.22
C LEU A 262 1.19 4.89 -17.27
N ALA A 263 0.51 5.86 -17.87
CA ALA A 263 0.96 7.25 -17.87
C ALA A 263 0.89 7.91 -16.48
N ALA A 264 0.05 7.37 -15.59
CA ALA A 264 -0.05 7.84 -14.20
C ALA A 264 1.06 7.29 -13.29
N ASP A 265 1.87 6.34 -13.75
CA ASP A 265 3.07 5.90 -13.02
C ASP A 265 4.03 7.09 -12.84
N PRO A 266 4.48 7.40 -11.61
CA PRO A 266 5.40 8.51 -11.34
C PRO A 266 6.69 8.48 -12.17
N ALA A 267 7.15 7.29 -12.58
CA ALA A 267 8.30 7.15 -13.46
C ALA A 267 8.09 7.81 -14.85
N CYS A 268 6.83 7.95 -15.28
CA CYS A 268 6.43 8.57 -16.55
C CYS A 268 6.16 10.07 -16.45
N TRP A 269 6.19 10.67 -15.23
CA TRP A 269 5.89 12.10 -15.08
C TRP A 269 7.05 12.98 -15.56
N THR A 270 6.69 14.14 -16.08
CA THR A 270 7.68 15.15 -16.51
C THR A 270 8.14 15.96 -15.29
N PRO A 271 9.44 16.07 -15.03
CA PRO A 271 9.96 16.98 -14.00
C PRO A 271 9.56 18.44 -14.28
N PRO A 272 9.37 19.26 -13.23
CA PRO A 272 9.10 20.69 -13.40
C PRO A 272 10.29 21.39 -14.07
N ASP A 273 10.00 22.47 -14.81
CA ASP A 273 11.04 23.31 -15.39
C ASP A 273 11.93 23.93 -14.30
N ALA A 274 13.24 23.94 -14.52
CA ALA A 274 14.23 24.46 -13.57
C ALA A 274 14.01 25.94 -13.16
N ALA A 275 13.24 26.71 -13.94
CA ALA A 275 12.88 28.09 -13.66
C ALA A 275 11.99 28.22 -12.40
N GLY A 276 11.11 27.24 -12.09
CA GLY A 276 10.25 27.28 -10.92
C GLY A 276 11.02 27.12 -9.60
N ALA A 277 12.02 26.26 -9.58
CA ALA A 277 12.86 26.01 -8.40
C ALA A 277 13.75 27.21 -8.01
N SER A 278 14.12 28.08 -8.98
CA SER A 278 14.91 29.27 -8.73
C SER A 278 14.06 30.43 -8.15
N ALA A 279 12.80 30.54 -8.56
CA ALA A 279 11.89 31.58 -8.09
C ALA A 279 11.51 31.42 -6.62
N SER A 280 11.37 30.18 -6.13
CA SER A 280 10.98 29.92 -4.75
C SER A 280 12.05 30.30 -3.72
N ARG A 281 13.33 30.28 -4.09
CA ARG A 281 14.45 30.64 -3.19
C ARG A 281 14.57 32.13 -2.90
N SER A 282 13.97 32.98 -3.69
CA SER A 282 13.88 34.44 -3.44
C SER A 282 12.69 34.84 -2.57
N SER A 283 11.79 33.90 -2.28
CA SER A 283 10.60 34.12 -1.44
C SER A 283 10.95 34.20 0.06
N PRO A 284 10.08 34.82 0.89
CA PRO A 284 10.30 34.91 2.33
C PRO A 284 10.49 33.55 3.00
N VAL A 285 11.36 33.50 4.01
CA VAL A 285 11.56 32.31 4.84
C VAL A 285 10.36 32.14 5.77
N ILE A 286 9.65 31.02 5.67
CA ILE A 286 8.51 30.65 6.52
C ILE A 286 8.99 29.93 7.79
N VAL A 287 10.00 29.05 7.65
CA VAL A 287 10.59 28.30 8.76
C VAL A 287 12.10 28.24 8.61
N GLU A 288 12.81 28.55 9.69
CA GLU A 288 14.25 28.34 9.83
C GLU A 288 14.51 27.28 10.90
N VAL A 289 15.16 26.21 10.51
CA VAL A 289 15.61 25.10 11.39
C VAL A 289 17.10 25.24 11.55
N SER A 290 17.58 25.27 12.81
CA SER A 290 19.00 25.46 13.11
C SER A 290 19.48 24.38 14.09
N LYS A 291 20.37 23.50 13.60
CA LYS A 291 21.07 22.46 14.37
C LYS A 291 20.13 21.58 15.20
N VAL A 292 18.97 21.20 14.64
CA VAL A 292 17.98 20.39 15.34
C VAL A 292 18.43 18.95 15.45
N ALA A 293 18.29 18.40 16.68
CA ALA A 293 18.54 17.01 16.99
C ALA A 293 17.35 16.38 17.72
N LYS A 294 17.13 15.08 17.52
CA LYS A 294 16.10 14.31 18.21
C LYS A 294 16.52 12.88 18.49
N ARG A 295 16.18 12.41 19.69
CA ARG A 295 16.39 11.02 20.13
C ARG A 295 15.15 10.50 20.87
N PHE A 296 14.98 9.18 20.89
CA PHE A 296 14.03 8.49 21.76
C PHE A 296 14.77 7.43 22.58
N GLY A 297 14.79 7.61 23.88
CA GLY A 297 15.60 6.80 24.77
C GLY A 297 17.08 6.85 24.36
N GLN A 298 17.68 5.71 24.06
CA GLN A 298 19.08 5.60 23.61
C GLN A 298 19.25 5.79 22.07
N GLN A 299 18.16 5.72 21.31
CA GLN A 299 18.24 5.80 19.85
C GLN A 299 18.22 7.26 19.38
N ALA A 300 19.32 7.73 18.80
CA ALA A 300 19.37 8.99 18.08
C ALA A 300 18.74 8.82 16.69
N LEU A 301 17.76 9.66 16.35
CA LEU A 301 17.13 9.65 15.02
C LEU A 301 17.95 10.48 14.04
N PHE A 302 18.24 11.72 14.40
CA PHE A 302 19.05 12.65 13.62
C PHE A 302 19.71 13.69 14.53
N SER A 303 20.79 14.28 14.03
CA SER A 303 21.53 15.35 14.71
C SER A 303 21.96 16.41 13.71
N ASP A 304 22.11 17.66 14.21
CA ASP A 304 22.63 18.83 13.47
C ASP A 304 21.89 19.14 12.16
N VAL A 305 20.57 18.92 12.12
CA VAL A 305 19.77 19.20 10.92
C VAL A 305 19.48 20.71 10.87
N SER A 306 19.88 21.34 9.77
CA SER A 306 19.64 22.76 9.51
C SER A 306 19.01 22.95 8.13
N ALA A 307 17.94 23.78 8.05
CA ALA A 307 17.23 24.05 6.81
C ALA A 307 16.47 25.38 6.90
N ARG A 308 16.30 26.04 5.75
CA ARG A 308 15.37 27.17 5.57
C ARG A 308 14.30 26.73 4.59
N ILE A 309 13.04 26.97 4.91
CA ILE A 309 11.89 26.67 4.06
C ILE A 309 11.25 27.97 3.65
N HIS A 310 11.16 28.18 2.33
CA HIS A 310 10.64 29.43 1.75
C HIS A 310 9.17 29.29 1.35
N ALA A 311 8.46 30.42 1.27
CA ALA A 311 7.09 30.45 0.78
C ALA A 311 7.00 29.89 -0.65
N GLY A 312 6.03 29.02 -0.90
CA GLY A 312 5.83 28.37 -2.20
C GLY A 312 6.86 27.28 -2.55
N GLU A 313 7.83 27.00 -1.66
CA GLU A 313 8.85 25.97 -1.88
C GLU A 313 8.32 24.56 -1.55
N ILE A 314 8.61 23.59 -2.42
CA ILE A 314 8.33 22.16 -2.17
C ILE A 314 9.63 21.47 -1.79
N VAL A 315 9.78 21.12 -0.52
CA VAL A 315 10.97 20.45 0.02
C VAL A 315 10.64 18.98 0.30
N ALA A 316 11.28 18.06 -0.41
CA ALA A 316 11.16 16.63 -0.11
C ALA A 316 12.11 16.23 1.00
N ILE A 317 11.60 15.50 2.00
CA ILE A 317 12.42 14.86 3.04
C ILE A 317 12.72 13.44 2.61
N SER A 318 13.99 13.10 2.45
CA SER A 318 14.49 11.76 2.14
C SER A 318 15.28 11.17 3.30
N GLY A 319 15.45 9.85 3.29
CA GLY A 319 16.19 9.10 4.31
C GLY A 319 15.61 7.71 4.51
N PRO A 320 16.35 6.78 5.12
CA PRO A 320 15.89 5.41 5.34
C PRO A 320 14.63 5.35 6.20
N SER A 321 13.95 4.21 6.20
CA SER A 321 12.83 3.97 7.12
C SER A 321 13.32 4.06 8.57
N GLY A 322 12.58 4.75 9.43
CA GLY A 322 13.00 4.98 10.81
C GLY A 322 13.97 6.16 11.02
N ALA A 323 14.45 6.86 9.98
CA ALA A 323 15.32 8.03 10.11
C ALA A 323 14.68 9.26 10.79
N GLY A 324 13.39 9.17 11.15
CA GLY A 324 12.71 10.25 11.86
C GLY A 324 12.08 11.32 10.96
N LYS A 325 11.75 11.00 9.70
CA LYS A 325 11.13 11.95 8.74
C LYS A 325 9.84 12.56 9.29
N THR A 326 8.92 11.73 9.77
CA THR A 326 7.68 12.17 10.45
C THR A 326 7.97 12.98 11.70
N THR A 327 8.96 12.59 12.49
CA THR A 327 9.40 13.29 13.71
C THR A 327 9.92 14.67 13.40
N PHE A 328 10.74 14.81 12.36
CA PHE A 328 11.26 16.09 11.90
C PHE A 328 10.11 17.02 11.44
N GLY A 329 9.18 16.52 10.63
CA GLY A 329 8.00 17.28 10.23
C GLY A 329 7.15 17.75 11.42
N ASN A 330 6.94 16.90 12.42
CA ASN A 330 6.22 17.26 13.64
C ASN A 330 6.97 18.34 14.45
N ILE A 331 8.31 18.33 14.47
CA ILE A 331 9.12 19.39 15.09
C ILE A 331 8.96 20.70 14.32
N VAL A 332 9.02 20.68 12.97
CA VAL A 332 8.80 21.85 12.12
C VAL A 332 7.41 22.44 12.36
N LEU A 333 6.38 21.63 12.49
CA LEU A 333 5.02 22.07 12.82
C LEU A 333 4.86 22.58 14.27
N GLY A 334 5.78 22.25 15.18
CA GLY A 334 5.69 22.59 16.61
C GLY A 334 4.80 21.63 17.41
N LEU A 335 4.54 20.46 16.87
CA LEU A 335 3.82 19.39 17.56
C LEU A 335 4.74 18.60 18.50
N LEU A 336 6.06 18.69 18.30
CA LEU A 336 7.09 18.02 19.08
C LEU A 336 8.27 18.99 19.29
N SER A 337 8.85 18.99 20.50
CA SER A 337 10.05 19.76 20.80
C SER A 337 11.31 19.00 20.36
N PRO A 338 12.31 19.68 19.77
CA PRO A 338 13.62 19.08 19.55
C PRO A 338 14.36 18.93 20.90
N ASP A 339 15.35 18.04 20.95
CA ASP A 339 16.20 17.87 22.12
C ASP A 339 17.41 18.84 22.10
N ALA A 340 17.82 19.29 20.90
CA ALA A 340 18.81 20.34 20.69
C ALA A 340 18.46 21.17 19.44
N GLY A 341 19.03 22.35 19.34
CA GLY A 341 18.75 23.30 18.26
C GLY A 341 17.45 24.06 18.46
N GLN A 342 17.01 24.75 17.41
CA GLN A 342 15.78 25.56 17.45
C GLN A 342 15.07 25.60 16.11
N VAL A 343 13.75 25.83 16.16
CA VAL A 343 12.91 26.09 14.99
C VAL A 343 12.27 27.47 15.14
N LYS A 344 12.58 28.37 14.23
CA LYS A 344 11.97 29.70 14.15
C LYS A 344 10.95 29.73 13.02
N ARG A 345 9.75 30.22 13.33
CA ARG A 345 8.67 30.39 12.35
C ARG A 345 8.51 31.89 12.08
N ALA A 346 8.13 32.25 10.86
CA ALA A 346 7.88 33.62 10.49
C ALA A 346 6.88 34.26 11.47
N PRO A 347 7.13 35.49 11.93
CA PRO A 347 6.23 36.17 12.86
C PRO A 347 4.89 36.50 12.21
N GLY A 348 3.84 36.62 13.03
CA GLY A 348 2.49 37.02 12.57
C GLY A 348 1.66 35.89 11.97
N LEU A 349 2.18 34.67 11.83
CA LEU A 349 1.43 33.54 11.32
C LEU A 349 0.52 32.93 12.41
N ALA A 350 -0.76 32.70 12.06
CA ALA A 350 -1.70 32.00 12.93
C ALA A 350 -1.28 30.52 13.13
N ARG A 351 -1.76 29.88 14.22
CA ARG A 351 -1.50 28.44 14.44
C ARG A 351 -2.02 27.56 13.28
N THR A 352 -3.12 27.96 12.63
CA THR A 352 -3.69 27.28 11.47
C THR A 352 -2.86 27.43 10.21
N ALA A 353 -1.86 28.32 10.19
CA ALA A 353 -0.94 28.47 9.06
C ALA A 353 0.01 27.25 8.89
N PHE A 354 0.05 26.35 9.87
CA PHE A 354 0.87 25.14 9.83
C PHE A 354 -0.04 23.93 9.89
N GLN A 355 -0.14 23.20 8.77
CA GLN A 355 -1.07 22.07 8.65
C GLN A 355 -0.33 20.78 8.36
N LYS A 356 -0.95 19.64 8.77
CA LYS A 356 -0.46 18.30 8.50
C LYS A 356 -1.46 17.51 7.66
N ILE A 357 -0.97 16.87 6.60
CA ILE A 357 -1.63 15.77 5.91
C ILE A 357 -1.06 14.49 6.50
N TYR A 358 -1.91 13.68 7.12
CA TYR A 358 -1.51 12.45 7.81
C TYR A 358 -1.40 11.30 6.82
N GLN A 359 -0.49 10.37 7.10
CA GLN A 359 -0.36 9.10 6.38
C GLN A 359 -1.66 8.28 6.47
N ASP A 360 -2.26 8.24 7.68
CA ASP A 360 -3.61 7.70 7.86
C ASP A 360 -4.62 8.85 7.88
N PRO A 361 -5.46 8.99 6.83
CA PRO A 361 -6.42 10.09 6.75
C PRO A 361 -7.49 10.05 7.84
N ALA A 362 -7.75 8.88 8.45
CA ALA A 362 -8.71 8.77 9.55
C ALA A 362 -8.28 9.59 10.77
N ALA A 363 -6.97 9.77 10.97
CA ALA A 363 -6.44 10.60 12.07
C ALA A 363 -6.80 12.09 11.96
N ALA A 364 -7.28 12.54 10.80
CA ALA A 364 -7.70 13.92 10.57
C ALA A 364 -9.17 14.19 11.01
N PHE A 365 -9.94 13.17 11.34
CA PHE A 365 -11.38 13.26 11.60
C PHE A 365 -11.79 12.58 12.92
N ALA A 366 -12.83 13.11 13.54
CA ALA A 366 -13.45 12.46 14.70
C ALA A 366 -14.21 11.21 14.25
N PRO A 367 -13.96 10.02 14.82
CA PRO A 367 -14.45 8.75 14.29
C PRO A 367 -15.97 8.56 14.41
N ALA A 368 -16.62 9.27 15.34
CA ALA A 368 -18.05 9.18 15.64
C ALA A 368 -18.90 10.28 14.99
N VAL A 369 -18.30 11.15 14.17
CA VAL A 369 -18.95 12.31 13.56
C VAL A 369 -18.91 12.16 12.04
N THR A 370 -19.98 12.56 11.35
CA THR A 370 -19.99 12.55 9.87
C THR A 370 -18.95 13.52 9.32
N LEU A 371 -18.44 13.22 8.14
CA LEU A 371 -17.48 14.07 7.46
C LEU A 371 -18.04 15.48 7.23
N ARG A 372 -19.35 15.58 6.87
CA ARG A 372 -20.04 16.88 6.74
C ARG A 372 -20.00 17.69 8.02
N GLN A 373 -20.31 17.06 9.15
CA GLN A 373 -20.32 17.76 10.44
C GLN A 373 -18.92 18.24 10.81
N SER A 374 -17.88 17.37 10.66
CA SER A 374 -16.49 17.73 10.92
C SER A 374 -16.04 18.93 10.06
N LEU A 375 -16.42 18.95 8.78
CA LEU A 375 -16.08 20.05 7.87
C LEU A 375 -16.85 21.33 8.17
N ARG A 376 -18.16 21.23 8.55
CA ARG A 376 -18.95 22.39 8.97
C ARG A 376 -18.42 23.03 10.25
N ASP A 377 -17.97 22.22 11.19
CA ASP A 377 -17.38 22.73 12.44
C ASP A 377 -16.09 23.49 12.15
N LEU A 378 -15.24 22.97 11.24
CA LEU A 378 -14.05 23.67 10.79
C LEU A 378 -14.37 25.00 10.12
N VAL A 379 -15.32 25.01 9.18
CA VAL A 379 -15.76 26.21 8.45
C VAL A 379 -16.28 27.27 9.42
N ARG A 380 -17.13 26.88 10.40
CA ARG A 380 -17.65 27.79 11.41
C ARG A 380 -16.57 28.32 12.34
N LEU A 381 -15.68 27.47 12.83
CA LEU A 381 -14.62 27.83 13.76
C LEU A 381 -13.66 28.87 13.20
N HIS A 382 -13.36 28.79 11.89
CA HIS A 382 -12.41 29.64 11.22
C HIS A 382 -13.00 30.66 10.27
N GLY A 383 -14.34 30.77 10.19
CA GLY A 383 -15.02 31.72 9.31
C GLY A 383 -14.71 31.51 7.82
N LEU A 384 -14.59 30.23 7.39
CA LEU A 384 -14.21 29.86 6.03
C LEU A 384 -15.42 29.82 5.09
N ASP A 385 -15.16 29.82 3.79
CA ASP A 385 -16.18 29.70 2.76
C ASP A 385 -16.50 28.24 2.44
N TRP A 386 -17.76 27.83 2.64
CA TRP A 386 -18.24 26.49 2.29
C TRP A 386 -18.23 26.24 0.78
N GLN A 387 -18.50 27.26 -0.06
CA GLN A 387 -18.48 27.12 -1.52
C GLN A 387 -17.07 26.76 -2.02
N ARG A 388 -16.05 27.36 -1.41
CA ARG A 388 -14.65 27.00 -1.71
C ARG A 388 -14.35 25.54 -1.36
N LEU A 389 -14.86 25.03 -0.22
CA LEU A 389 -14.73 23.61 0.13
C LEU A 389 -15.40 22.73 -0.91
N GLU A 390 -16.62 23.06 -1.34
CA GLU A 390 -17.32 22.30 -2.38
C GLU A 390 -16.54 22.31 -3.71
N ALA A 391 -15.97 23.43 -4.11
CA ALA A 391 -15.13 23.51 -5.30
C ALA A 391 -13.86 22.61 -5.19
N LEU A 392 -13.19 22.59 -4.04
CA LEU A 392 -12.06 21.70 -3.79
C LEU A 392 -12.48 20.22 -3.85
N LEU A 393 -13.58 19.86 -3.20
CA LEU A 393 -14.10 18.49 -3.21
C LEU A 393 -14.50 18.04 -4.63
N ALA A 394 -15.11 18.93 -5.42
CA ALA A 394 -15.47 18.65 -6.81
C ALA A 394 -14.21 18.40 -7.68
N ARG A 395 -13.18 19.23 -7.53
CA ARG A 395 -11.88 19.04 -8.24
C ARG A 395 -11.22 17.70 -7.87
N MET A 396 -11.41 17.24 -6.63
CA MET A 396 -10.93 15.93 -6.15
C MET A 396 -11.89 14.78 -6.48
N ARG A 397 -12.95 15.02 -7.24
CA ARG A 397 -13.98 14.01 -7.60
C ARG A 397 -14.57 13.30 -6.39
N VAL A 398 -14.76 14.03 -5.29
CA VAL A 398 -15.42 13.53 -4.08
C VAL A 398 -16.94 13.71 -4.24
N SER A 399 -17.68 12.60 -4.19
CA SER A 399 -19.14 12.65 -4.23
C SER A 399 -19.69 13.31 -2.96
N PRO A 400 -20.62 14.29 -3.05
CA PRO A 400 -21.25 14.90 -1.89
C PRO A 400 -21.92 13.92 -0.94
N ALA A 401 -22.39 12.76 -1.45
CA ALA A 401 -23.00 11.71 -0.63
C ALA A 401 -22.02 11.07 0.37
N LEU A 402 -20.72 11.10 0.10
CA LEU A 402 -19.72 10.59 1.01
C LEU A 402 -19.60 11.42 2.29
N LEU A 403 -19.96 12.70 2.24
CA LEU A 403 -19.90 13.59 3.40
C LEU A 403 -20.89 13.20 4.49
N GLU A 404 -21.97 12.49 4.16
CA GLU A 404 -22.94 11.99 5.14
C GLU A 404 -22.48 10.75 5.90
N ARG A 405 -21.34 10.18 5.50
CA ARG A 405 -20.78 8.97 6.10
C ARG A 405 -19.83 9.31 7.25
N LEU A 406 -19.62 8.32 8.12
CA LEU A 406 -18.53 8.34 9.10
C LEU A 406 -17.17 8.05 8.41
N PRO A 407 -16.05 8.52 8.94
CA PRO A 407 -14.71 8.28 8.34
C PRO A 407 -14.43 6.80 8.02
N ARG A 408 -14.85 5.87 8.89
CA ARG A 408 -14.69 4.42 8.71
C ARG A 408 -15.56 3.78 7.61
N GLN A 409 -16.52 4.53 7.07
CA GLN A 409 -17.45 4.06 6.04
C GLN A 409 -17.06 4.54 4.63
N VAL A 410 -15.91 5.19 4.52
CA VAL A 410 -15.37 5.77 3.29
C VAL A 410 -14.06 5.08 2.97
N SER A 411 -13.76 4.86 1.70
CA SER A 411 -12.48 4.26 1.29
C SER A 411 -11.29 5.15 1.68
N GLY A 412 -10.12 4.55 1.90
CA GLY A 412 -8.92 5.28 2.30
C GLY A 412 -8.56 6.39 1.31
N GLY A 413 -8.70 6.13 0.00
CA GLY A 413 -8.42 7.14 -1.04
C GLY A 413 -9.41 8.30 -1.06
N GLU A 414 -10.72 8.03 -0.88
CA GLU A 414 -11.75 9.09 -0.76
C GLU A 414 -11.52 9.93 0.48
N LEU A 415 -11.22 9.28 1.62
CA LEU A 415 -10.95 9.97 2.88
C LEU A 415 -9.68 10.84 2.80
N GLN A 416 -8.65 10.37 2.10
CA GLN A 416 -7.42 11.14 1.86
C GLN A 416 -7.70 12.42 1.05
N ARG A 417 -8.52 12.33 -0.01
CA ARG A 417 -8.95 13.49 -0.80
C ARG A 417 -9.73 14.50 0.05
N ILE A 418 -10.63 14.02 0.92
CA ILE A 418 -11.39 14.89 1.84
C ILE A 418 -10.44 15.54 2.86
N ALA A 419 -9.45 14.80 3.40
CA ALA A 419 -8.46 15.34 4.31
C ALA A 419 -7.58 16.41 3.65
N LEU A 420 -7.21 16.20 2.39
CA LEU A 420 -6.48 17.20 1.61
C LEU A 420 -7.32 18.47 1.38
N ALA A 421 -8.60 18.35 0.97
CA ALA A 421 -9.50 19.49 0.82
C ALA A 421 -9.64 20.29 2.12
N ARG A 422 -9.74 19.60 3.26
CA ARG A 422 -9.78 20.21 4.59
C ARG A 422 -8.54 21.06 4.89
N VAL A 423 -7.35 20.58 4.54
CA VAL A 423 -6.08 21.29 4.74
C VAL A 423 -5.97 22.49 3.82
N LEU A 424 -6.25 22.31 2.52
CA LEU A 424 -6.16 23.37 1.50
C LEU A 424 -7.17 24.50 1.72
N LEU A 425 -8.34 24.19 2.31
CA LEU A 425 -9.35 25.19 2.67
C LEU A 425 -8.80 26.23 3.63
N LEU A 426 -7.89 25.86 4.54
CA LEU A 426 -7.28 26.76 5.52
C LEU A 426 -6.21 27.69 4.94
N GLN A 427 -5.79 27.48 3.69
CA GLN A 427 -4.71 28.26 3.04
C GLN A 427 -3.45 28.38 3.91
N PRO A 428 -2.87 27.28 4.35
CA PRO A 428 -1.75 27.31 5.27
C PRO A 428 -0.50 27.91 4.63
N ALA A 429 0.38 28.53 5.43
CA ALA A 429 1.70 28.95 4.97
C ALA A 429 2.65 27.76 4.78
N LEU A 430 2.46 26.68 5.55
CA LEU A 430 3.23 25.44 5.43
C LEU A 430 2.34 24.21 5.58
N ILE A 431 2.48 23.25 4.66
CA ILE A 431 1.86 21.94 4.68
C ILE A 431 2.95 20.88 4.90
N PHE A 432 2.86 20.12 5.98
CA PHE A 432 3.64 18.91 6.13
C PHE A 432 2.82 17.72 5.60
N ALA A 433 3.20 17.20 4.46
CA ALA A 433 2.56 16.07 3.80
C ALA A 433 3.36 14.79 4.09
N ASP A 434 2.85 13.97 5.01
CA ASP A 434 3.48 12.74 5.47
C ASP A 434 2.91 11.56 4.72
N GLU A 435 3.60 11.13 3.66
CA GLU A 435 3.18 10.07 2.74
C GLU A 435 1.73 10.23 2.23
N PRO A 436 1.38 11.37 1.64
CA PRO A 436 -0.01 11.73 1.36
C PRO A 436 -0.70 10.82 0.34
N THR A 437 0.04 9.96 -0.35
CA THR A 437 -0.48 9.12 -1.44
C THR A 437 -0.10 7.65 -1.33
N SER A 438 0.52 7.20 -0.24
CA SER A 438 1.01 5.82 -0.06
C SER A 438 -0.08 4.73 -0.12
N ARG A 439 -1.36 5.12 0.02
CA ARG A 439 -2.51 4.19 -0.02
C ARG A 439 -3.36 4.33 -1.27
N LEU A 440 -2.96 5.19 -2.21
CA LEU A 440 -3.71 5.51 -3.43
C LEU A 440 -3.23 4.66 -4.62
N ASP A 441 -4.13 4.42 -5.55
CA ASP A 441 -3.76 3.91 -6.88
C ASP A 441 -3.07 4.99 -7.72
N PRO A 442 -2.32 4.64 -8.79
CA PRO A 442 -1.51 5.59 -9.56
C PRO A 442 -2.30 6.77 -10.12
N LEU A 443 -3.52 6.57 -10.62
CA LEU A 443 -4.36 7.63 -11.17
C LEU A 443 -4.76 8.64 -10.09
N THR A 444 -5.27 8.13 -8.97
CA THR A 444 -5.64 8.98 -7.82
C THR A 444 -4.42 9.66 -7.21
N GLN A 445 -3.27 8.97 -7.14
CA GLN A 445 -2.01 9.53 -6.67
C GLN A 445 -1.57 10.71 -7.53
N GLN A 446 -1.59 10.57 -8.85
CA GLN A 446 -1.26 11.65 -9.78
C GLN A 446 -2.16 12.88 -9.59
N GLU A 447 -3.48 12.66 -9.52
CA GLU A 447 -4.45 13.73 -9.32
C GLU A 447 -4.25 14.48 -7.99
N VAL A 448 -4.01 13.73 -6.90
CA VAL A 448 -3.81 14.30 -5.55
C VAL A 448 -2.51 15.09 -5.46
N ILE A 449 -1.41 14.57 -6.01
CA ILE A 449 -0.11 15.27 -6.01
C ILE A 449 -0.18 16.51 -6.90
N ALA A 450 -0.75 16.41 -8.09
CA ALA A 450 -0.90 17.55 -8.99
C ALA A 450 -1.71 18.68 -8.32
N LEU A 451 -2.82 18.35 -7.66
CA LEU A 451 -3.65 19.32 -6.96
C LEU A 451 -2.93 19.94 -5.75
N LEU A 452 -2.22 19.12 -4.95
CA LEU A 452 -1.44 19.63 -3.82
C LEU A 452 -0.39 20.65 -4.30
N VAL A 453 0.35 20.32 -5.35
CA VAL A 453 1.39 21.19 -5.94
C VAL A 453 0.77 22.47 -6.50
N GLU A 454 -0.30 22.36 -7.27
CA GLU A 454 -0.99 23.50 -7.88
C GLU A 454 -1.53 24.47 -6.83
N GLU A 455 -2.31 23.97 -5.86
CA GLU A 455 -2.90 24.79 -4.79
C GLU A 455 -1.82 25.41 -3.89
N ALA A 456 -0.75 24.65 -3.57
CA ALA A 456 0.34 25.16 -2.76
C ALA A 456 1.06 26.32 -3.47
N ARG A 457 1.35 26.18 -4.76
CA ARG A 457 2.00 27.24 -5.56
C ARG A 457 1.10 28.47 -5.72
N GLN A 458 -0.19 28.27 -6.00
CA GLN A 458 -1.15 29.37 -6.13
C GLN A 458 -1.32 30.17 -4.82
N ALA A 459 -1.33 29.46 -3.68
CA ALA A 459 -1.46 30.08 -2.35
C ALA A 459 -0.13 30.61 -1.79
N GLY A 460 1.01 30.32 -2.43
CA GLY A 460 2.35 30.60 -1.87
C GLY A 460 2.67 29.72 -0.64
N SER A 461 1.97 28.60 -0.47
CA SER A 461 2.20 27.67 0.64
C SER A 461 3.48 26.86 0.43
N ALA A 462 4.33 26.76 1.45
CA ALA A 462 5.43 25.81 1.44
C ALA A 462 4.90 24.38 1.66
N VAL A 463 5.53 23.38 1.01
CA VAL A 463 5.23 21.98 1.23
C VAL A 463 6.46 21.23 1.70
N LEU A 464 6.36 20.57 2.85
CA LEU A 464 7.35 19.64 3.33
C LEU A 464 6.83 18.22 3.06
N LEU A 465 7.35 17.58 2.02
CA LEU A 465 6.85 16.32 1.49
C LEU A 465 7.70 15.13 1.95
N VAL A 466 7.10 14.17 2.62
CA VAL A 466 7.68 12.83 2.84
C VAL A 466 7.02 11.85 1.88
N THR A 467 7.80 11.16 1.09
CA THR A 467 7.38 10.04 0.26
C THR A 467 8.52 9.06 0.05
N HIS A 468 8.20 7.78 -0.11
CA HIS A 468 9.16 6.74 -0.47
C HIS A 468 9.38 6.65 -1.99
N ASP A 469 8.55 7.31 -2.79
CA ASP A 469 8.64 7.30 -4.23
C ASP A 469 9.63 8.36 -4.73
N ALA A 470 10.77 7.90 -5.23
CA ALA A 470 11.84 8.76 -5.73
C ALA A 470 11.44 9.52 -7.00
N ASP A 471 10.51 8.96 -7.81
CA ASP A 471 10.03 9.59 -9.03
C ASP A 471 9.07 10.74 -8.72
N ILE A 472 8.22 10.60 -7.72
CA ILE A 472 7.42 11.73 -7.22
C ILE A 472 8.35 12.85 -6.76
N VAL A 473 9.36 12.52 -5.93
CA VAL A 473 10.33 13.54 -5.46
C VAL A 473 11.01 14.22 -6.63
N ARG A 474 11.44 13.47 -7.65
CA ARG A 474 12.08 14.01 -8.86
C ARG A 474 11.17 14.99 -9.62
N CYS A 475 9.86 14.70 -9.65
CA CYS A 475 8.91 15.44 -10.47
C CYS A 475 8.28 16.64 -9.77
N VAL A 476 8.28 16.71 -8.42
CA VAL A 476 7.54 17.79 -7.72
C VAL A 476 8.39 18.62 -6.79
N ALA A 477 9.52 18.10 -6.30
CA ALA A 477 10.32 18.79 -5.28
C ALA A 477 11.30 19.80 -5.91
N ASP A 478 11.30 21.02 -5.38
CA ASP A 478 12.29 22.04 -5.73
C ASP A 478 13.66 21.72 -5.09
N ARG A 479 13.64 21.01 -3.95
CA ARG A 479 14.84 20.64 -3.20
C ARG A 479 14.60 19.39 -2.35
N ARG A 480 15.70 18.67 -2.06
CA ARG A 480 15.71 17.54 -1.15
C ARG A 480 16.47 17.88 0.14
N LEU A 481 15.89 17.50 1.28
CA LEU A 481 16.53 17.48 2.59
C LEU A 481 16.74 16.01 2.99
N HIS A 482 18.00 15.61 3.10
CA HIS A 482 18.31 14.23 3.51
C HIS A 482 18.47 14.15 5.03
N LEU A 483 17.71 13.25 5.67
CA LEU A 483 17.89 12.89 7.07
C LEU A 483 18.70 11.59 7.10
N GLY A 484 19.97 11.70 7.52
CA GLY A 484 20.85 10.57 7.78
C GLY A 484 20.72 10.09 9.23
N PRO A 485 21.12 8.83 9.53
CA PRO A 485 21.28 8.41 10.91
C PRO A 485 22.27 9.34 11.61
N ALA A 486 21.99 9.69 12.86
CA ALA A 486 22.95 10.42 13.68
C ALA A 486 24.24 9.61 13.73
N ALA A 487 25.39 10.26 13.49
CA ALA A 487 26.69 9.61 13.69
C ALA A 487 26.71 9.01 15.09
N GLN A 488 26.95 7.69 15.19
CA GLN A 488 27.13 7.07 16.50
C GLN A 488 28.31 7.77 17.17
N PRO A 489 28.20 8.22 18.42
CA PRO A 489 29.39 8.67 19.14
C PRO A 489 30.37 7.51 19.21
N ALA A 490 31.62 7.79 18.82
CA ALA A 490 32.74 6.86 18.86
C ALA A 490 33.00 6.38 20.28
#